data_e071260bc64b512d42258d244a10fa63
#
_entry.id   e071260bc64b512d42258d244a10fa63
#
_cell.length_a   1.000
_cell.length_b   1.000
_cell.length_c   1.000
_cell.angle_alpha   90.00
_cell.angle_beta   90.00
_cell.angle_gamma   90.00
#
_symmetry.space_group_name_H-M   'P 1'
#
loop_
_entity.id
_entity.type
_entity.pdbx_description
1 polymer ?
#
loop_
_entity_poly.entity_id
_entity_poly.type
_entity_poly.pdbx_seq_one_letter_code
_entity_poly.pdbx_strand_id
1 'polypeptide(L)'
;MRIHIQALLTTAALALATAGSAMVAPAAHADPTPPCYGASCNGKDPESMGCAGSNAFTVTSFNIDYGVVTISLRYSDWCHANWAVATVHNQLPADGGEFWVQNQNGNSAYYGFDTLSDYGNYWTDMVNGVPLARACVTDDVSFPGTEPPDPGCTGWR
;
A
#
# COMPACT_ATOMS: atom_id res chain seq x y z
N MET A 1 89.67 52.61 -3.47
CA MET A 1 88.41 52.62 -4.13
C MET A 1 87.86 51.22 -3.97
N ARG A 2 86.99 50.95 -2.96
CA ARG A 2 86.38 49.61 -2.67
C ARG A 2 84.91 49.66 -2.97
N ILE A 3 84.47 48.85 -3.92
CA ILE A 3 83.10 48.71 -4.34
C ILE A 3 82.51 47.52 -3.56
N HIS A 4 81.54 47.78 -2.69
CA HIS A 4 80.78 46.76 -2.01
C HIS A 4 79.57 46.41 -2.87
N ILE A 5 79.55 45.17 -3.34
CA ILE A 5 78.37 44.62 -3.99
C ILE A 5 77.53 43.91 -2.92
N GLN A 6 76.36 44.47 -2.61
CA GLN A 6 75.37 43.78 -1.76
C GLN A 6 74.47 42.90 -2.62
N ALA A 7 74.51 41.60 -2.35
CA ALA A 7 73.65 40.63 -2.98
C ALA A 7 72.27 40.62 -2.20
N LEU A 8 71.20 40.95 -2.92
CA LEU A 8 69.82 40.87 -2.42
C LEU A 8 69.33 39.42 -2.67
N LEU A 9 69.12 38.68 -1.59
CA LEU A 9 68.48 37.37 -1.60
C LEU A 9 66.95 37.58 -1.50
N THR A 10 66.25 37.37 -2.62
CA THR A 10 64.79 37.31 -2.66
C THR A 10 64.32 35.86 -2.38
N THR A 11 63.78 35.64 -1.21
CA THR A 11 63.11 34.39 -0.84
C THR A 11 61.68 34.40 -1.41
N ALA A 12 61.47 33.58 -2.44
CA ALA A 12 60.12 33.31 -2.96
C ALA A 12 59.42 32.25 -2.08
N ALA A 13 58.37 32.69 -1.35
CA ALA A 13 57.53 31.79 -0.60
C ALA A 13 56.48 31.17 -1.56
N LEU A 14 56.61 29.86 -1.84
CA LEU A 14 55.56 29.08 -2.51
C LEU A 14 54.42 28.82 -1.50
N ALA A 15 53.29 29.45 -1.72
CA ALA A 15 52.04 29.10 -1.04
C ALA A 15 51.39 27.89 -1.78
N LEU A 16 51.44 26.69 -1.17
CA LEU A 16 50.67 25.56 -1.63
C LEU A 16 49.20 25.79 -1.22
N ALA A 17 48.33 26.15 -2.17
CA ALA A 17 46.90 26.12 -2.01
C ALA A 17 46.39 24.67 -2.11
N THR A 18 46.15 24.01 -0.98
CA THR A 18 45.45 22.75 -0.94
C THR A 18 43.96 23.01 -1.22
N ALA A 19 43.54 22.79 -2.46
CA ALA A 19 42.14 22.74 -2.85
C ALA A 19 41.48 21.52 -2.16
N GLY A 20 40.87 21.71 -1.00
CA GLY A 20 40.05 20.70 -0.33
C GLY A 20 38.81 20.46 -1.17
N SER A 21 38.79 19.35 -1.92
CA SER A 21 37.57 18.87 -2.57
C SER A 21 36.60 18.43 -1.47
N ALA A 22 35.62 19.27 -1.16
CA ALA A 22 34.49 18.88 -0.34
C ALA A 22 33.71 17.79 -1.11
N MET A 23 33.87 16.53 -0.73
CA MET A 23 33.02 15.46 -1.19
C MET A 23 31.62 15.73 -0.64
N VAL A 24 30.72 16.26 -1.46
CA VAL A 24 29.31 16.32 -1.18
C VAL A 24 28.83 14.86 -1.20
N ALA A 25 28.67 14.26 -0.02
CA ALA A 25 28.00 12.97 0.10
C ALA A 25 26.60 13.10 -0.50
N PRO A 26 26.16 12.16 -1.39
CA PRO A 26 24.80 12.18 -1.88
C PRO A 26 23.87 12.11 -0.66
N ALA A 27 22.90 13.04 -0.61
CA ALA A 27 21.87 12.99 0.41
C ALA A 27 21.20 11.61 0.30
N ALA A 28 21.25 10.82 1.37
CA ALA A 28 20.49 9.60 1.46
C ALA A 28 19.01 10.01 1.33
N HIS A 29 18.38 9.67 0.21
CA HIS A 29 16.94 9.78 0.08
C HIS A 29 16.36 8.77 1.07
N ALA A 30 15.82 9.27 2.19
CA ALA A 30 14.99 8.43 3.05
C ALA A 30 13.80 7.99 2.20
N ASP A 31 13.59 6.68 2.07
CA ASP A 31 12.38 6.16 1.44
C ASP A 31 11.15 6.77 2.13
N PRO A 32 10.14 7.19 1.37
CA PRO A 32 8.95 7.78 1.95
C PRO A 32 8.34 6.81 2.98
N THR A 33 8.10 7.29 4.19
CA THR A 33 7.45 6.50 5.24
C THR A 33 5.96 6.40 4.92
N PRO A 34 5.32 5.22 5.02
CA PRO A 34 3.88 5.09 4.83
C PRO A 34 3.10 5.92 5.85
N PRO A 35 1.94 6.50 5.46
CA PRO A 35 1.09 7.28 6.37
C PRO A 35 0.54 6.47 7.55
N CYS A 36 0.48 5.14 7.40
CA CYS A 36 0.17 4.18 8.45
C CYS A 36 0.95 2.88 8.21
N TYR A 37 1.12 2.08 9.26
CA TYR A 37 1.83 0.79 9.18
C TYR A 37 1.22 -0.22 10.15
N GLY A 38 0.90 -1.42 9.67
CA GLY A 38 0.35 -2.49 10.48
C GLY A 38 -0.91 -2.09 11.24
N ALA A 39 -0.92 -2.22 12.55
CA ALA A 39 -2.08 -1.91 13.40
C ALA A 39 -2.55 -0.46 13.32
N SER A 40 -1.67 0.48 12.98
CA SER A 40 -2.05 1.89 12.81
C SER A 40 -2.88 2.15 11.54
N CYS A 41 -2.99 1.17 10.65
CA CYS A 41 -3.83 1.21 9.45
C CYS A 41 -5.27 0.72 9.71
N ASN A 42 -5.57 0.10 10.84
CA ASN A 42 -6.92 -0.38 11.14
C ASN A 42 -7.97 0.73 10.99
N GLY A 43 -9.03 0.46 10.22
CA GLY A 43 -10.13 1.39 9.97
C GLY A 43 -9.75 2.60 9.11
N LYS A 44 -8.69 2.50 8.32
CA LYS A 44 -8.28 3.55 7.37
C LYS A 44 -8.47 3.07 5.93
N ASP A 45 -8.92 3.98 5.09
CA ASP A 45 -9.12 3.74 3.66
C ASP A 45 -7.78 3.53 2.93
N PRO A 46 -7.59 2.42 2.18
CA PRO A 46 -6.33 2.10 1.52
C PRO A 46 -5.92 3.09 0.42
N GLU A 47 -6.88 3.67 -0.29
CA GLU A 47 -6.61 4.64 -1.36
C GLU A 47 -6.14 5.97 -0.77
N SER A 48 -6.86 6.50 0.23
CA SER A 48 -6.52 7.75 0.89
C SER A 48 -5.18 7.70 1.62
N MET A 49 -4.80 6.53 2.10
CA MET A 49 -3.49 6.28 2.73
C MET A 49 -2.39 5.96 1.73
N GLY A 50 -2.68 5.89 0.42
CA GLY A 50 -1.72 5.51 -0.59
C GLY A 50 -1.22 4.06 -0.47
N CYS A 51 -1.92 3.22 0.29
CA CYS A 51 -1.56 1.81 0.49
C CYS A 51 -1.98 0.94 -0.69
N ALA A 52 -2.98 1.36 -1.48
CA ALA A 52 -3.49 0.65 -2.65
C ALA A 52 -2.65 0.83 -3.92
N GLY A 53 -1.52 1.52 -3.85
CA GLY A 53 -0.62 1.79 -4.98
C GLY A 53 0.13 0.55 -5.50
N SER A 54 1.26 0.80 -6.16
CA SER A 54 2.08 -0.23 -6.83
C SER A 54 2.64 -1.32 -5.90
N ASN A 55 2.67 -1.06 -4.59
CA ASN A 55 3.11 -2.02 -3.56
C ASN A 55 1.98 -2.90 -3.04
N ALA A 56 0.78 -2.80 -3.62
CA ALA A 56 -0.37 -3.61 -3.27
C ALA A 56 -0.62 -4.72 -4.29
N PHE A 57 -0.93 -5.92 -3.80
CA PHE A 57 -1.22 -7.06 -4.65
C PHE A 57 -2.38 -7.91 -4.10
N THR A 58 -2.96 -8.73 -4.96
CA THR A 58 -3.97 -9.71 -4.57
C THR A 58 -3.26 -10.93 -3.99
N VAL A 59 -3.59 -11.25 -2.75
CA VAL A 59 -3.06 -12.44 -2.05
C VAL A 59 -3.82 -13.69 -2.47
N THR A 60 -5.15 -13.60 -2.52
CA THR A 60 -6.06 -14.67 -2.92
C THR A 60 -7.42 -14.08 -3.30
N SER A 61 -8.21 -14.81 -4.06
CA SER A 61 -9.54 -14.40 -4.47
C SER A 61 -10.44 -15.61 -4.74
N PHE A 62 -11.75 -15.37 -4.78
CA PHE A 62 -12.74 -16.32 -5.27
C PHE A 62 -13.85 -15.56 -6.01
N ASN A 63 -14.56 -16.28 -6.86
CA ASN A 63 -15.69 -15.72 -7.61
C ASN A 63 -17.00 -16.15 -6.99
N ILE A 64 -17.95 -15.26 -6.98
CA ILE A 64 -19.36 -15.52 -6.69
C ILE A 64 -20.19 -15.29 -7.94
N ASP A 65 -21.37 -15.89 -7.99
CA ASP A 65 -22.35 -15.74 -9.08
C ASP A 65 -21.75 -15.96 -10.47
N TYR A 66 -21.17 -17.15 -10.68
CA TYR A 66 -20.58 -17.54 -11.97
C TYR A 66 -19.55 -16.55 -12.52
N GLY A 67 -18.85 -15.85 -11.62
CA GLY A 67 -17.80 -14.90 -11.99
C GLY A 67 -18.27 -13.47 -12.23
N VAL A 68 -19.49 -13.17 -11.82
CA VAL A 68 -20.02 -11.79 -11.91
C VAL A 68 -19.35 -10.85 -10.91
N VAL A 69 -19.02 -11.37 -9.72
CA VAL A 69 -18.24 -10.63 -8.72
C VAL A 69 -17.04 -11.48 -8.30
N THR A 70 -15.89 -10.83 -8.21
CA THR A 70 -14.67 -11.41 -7.62
C THR A 70 -14.42 -10.77 -6.28
N ILE A 71 -14.35 -11.56 -5.21
CA ILE A 71 -13.92 -11.12 -3.88
C ILE A 71 -12.44 -11.41 -3.73
N SER A 72 -11.66 -10.41 -3.40
CA SER A 72 -10.20 -10.49 -3.30
C SER A 72 -9.71 -10.02 -1.94
N LEU A 73 -8.77 -10.75 -1.35
CA LEU A 73 -7.93 -10.26 -0.27
C LEU A 73 -6.73 -9.53 -0.86
N ARG A 74 -6.59 -8.25 -0.53
CA ARG A 74 -5.46 -7.42 -0.94
C ARG A 74 -4.51 -7.23 0.23
N TYR A 75 -3.24 -7.03 -0.08
CA TYR A 75 -2.19 -6.71 0.89
C TYR A 75 -1.25 -5.64 0.32
N SER A 76 -0.77 -4.77 1.19
CA SER A 76 0.26 -3.79 0.88
C SER A 76 1.53 -4.07 1.67
N ASP A 77 2.63 -4.35 0.97
CA ASP A 77 3.96 -4.48 1.60
C ASP A 77 4.43 -3.17 2.23
N TRP A 78 3.99 -2.04 1.67
CA TRP A 78 4.39 -0.73 2.16
C TRP A 78 3.69 -0.35 3.47
N CYS A 79 2.40 -0.65 3.57
CA CYS A 79 1.58 -0.34 4.74
C CYS A 79 1.48 -1.50 5.74
N HIS A 80 1.87 -2.72 5.36
CA HIS A 80 1.66 -3.95 6.12
C HIS A 80 0.21 -4.09 6.59
N ALA A 81 -0.72 -3.94 5.64
CA ALA A 81 -2.15 -3.94 5.90
C ALA A 81 -2.90 -4.73 4.83
N ASN A 82 -4.02 -5.35 5.23
CA ASN A 82 -4.94 -6.06 4.35
C ASN A 82 -6.26 -5.31 4.22
N TRP A 83 -6.94 -5.51 3.08
CA TRP A 83 -8.34 -5.10 2.86
C TRP A 83 -9.02 -6.05 1.89
N ALA A 84 -10.35 -6.04 1.89
CA ALA A 84 -11.12 -6.78 0.89
C ALA A 84 -11.49 -5.87 -0.27
N VAL A 85 -11.55 -6.46 -1.47
CA VAL A 85 -12.04 -5.80 -2.68
C VAL A 85 -13.08 -6.69 -3.34
N ALA A 86 -14.23 -6.12 -3.67
CA ALA A 86 -15.22 -6.69 -4.56
C ALA A 86 -15.07 -6.05 -5.94
N THR A 87 -14.76 -6.85 -6.96
CA THR A 87 -14.71 -6.43 -8.36
C THR A 87 -15.97 -6.90 -9.06
N VAL A 88 -16.78 -5.97 -9.55
CA VAL A 88 -18.02 -6.23 -10.28
C VAL A 88 -17.73 -6.27 -11.77
N HIS A 89 -17.95 -7.42 -12.41
CA HIS A 89 -17.68 -7.65 -13.83
C HIS A 89 -18.92 -7.48 -14.73
N ASN A 90 -20.10 -7.67 -14.18
CA ASN A 90 -21.37 -7.49 -14.89
C ASN A 90 -22.36 -6.74 -14.01
N GLN A 91 -23.19 -5.91 -14.63
CA GLN A 91 -24.26 -5.19 -13.94
C GLN A 91 -25.29 -6.18 -13.41
N LEU A 92 -25.53 -6.16 -12.12
CA LEU A 92 -26.54 -6.96 -11.46
C LEU A 92 -27.34 -6.11 -10.50
N PRO A 93 -28.67 -6.24 -10.48
CA PRO A 93 -29.44 -5.77 -9.35
C PRO A 93 -29.09 -6.66 -8.16
N ALA A 94 -28.24 -6.20 -7.25
CA ALA A 94 -28.02 -6.87 -5.98
C ALA A 94 -29.03 -6.34 -4.98
N ASP A 95 -29.71 -7.23 -4.25
CA ASP A 95 -30.64 -6.89 -3.18
C ASP A 95 -29.89 -6.55 -1.86
N GLY A 96 -28.82 -5.77 -1.95
CA GLY A 96 -27.99 -5.44 -0.81
C GLY A 96 -27.05 -6.58 -0.40
N GLY A 97 -26.05 -6.25 0.39
CA GLY A 97 -25.09 -7.24 0.90
C GLY A 97 -23.94 -6.58 1.63
N GLU A 98 -23.05 -7.40 2.11
CA GLU A 98 -21.87 -6.94 2.82
C GLU A 98 -20.69 -7.85 2.49
N PHE A 99 -19.53 -7.26 2.25
CA PHE A 99 -18.28 -7.98 2.26
C PHE A 99 -17.30 -7.33 3.25
N TRP A 100 -16.38 -8.13 3.76
CA TRP A 100 -15.47 -7.65 4.79
C TRP A 100 -14.10 -8.31 4.72
N VAL A 101 -13.12 -7.66 5.31
CA VAL A 101 -11.85 -8.24 5.69
C VAL A 101 -11.84 -8.50 7.19
N GLN A 102 -11.24 -9.60 7.62
CA GLN A 102 -10.94 -9.84 9.03
C GLN A 102 -9.58 -10.49 9.18
N ASN A 103 -8.91 -10.22 10.31
CA ASN A 103 -7.67 -10.90 10.68
C ASN A 103 -7.86 -11.78 11.93
N GLN A 104 -6.89 -12.65 12.19
CA GLN A 104 -6.95 -13.59 13.32
C GLN A 104 -6.95 -12.93 14.71
N ASN A 105 -6.59 -11.65 14.80
CA ASN A 105 -6.65 -10.88 16.05
C ASN A 105 -8.05 -10.26 16.31
N GLY A 106 -9.04 -10.56 15.45
CA GLY A 106 -10.41 -10.08 15.59
C GLY A 106 -10.66 -8.66 15.04
N ASN A 107 -9.67 -8.03 14.39
CA ASN A 107 -9.94 -6.78 13.67
C ASN A 107 -10.67 -7.11 12.37
N SER A 108 -11.72 -6.34 12.08
CA SER A 108 -12.49 -6.45 10.84
C SER A 108 -12.89 -5.08 10.33
N ALA A 109 -13.08 -4.98 9.02
CA ALA A 109 -13.59 -3.81 8.34
C ALA A 109 -14.59 -4.27 7.26
N TYR A 110 -15.71 -3.58 7.17
CA TYR A 110 -16.89 -3.97 6.40
C TYR A 110 -17.19 -2.93 5.33
N TYR A 111 -17.76 -3.39 4.22
CA TYR A 111 -18.37 -2.57 3.19
C TYR A 111 -19.77 -3.10 2.91
N GLY A 112 -20.78 -2.33 3.29
CA GLY A 112 -22.18 -2.60 2.97
C GLY A 112 -22.56 -1.91 1.67
N PHE A 113 -23.39 -2.56 0.86
CA PHE A 113 -23.92 -2.01 -0.37
C PHE A 113 -25.42 -2.33 -0.50
N ASP A 114 -26.20 -1.32 -0.91
CA ASP A 114 -27.63 -1.52 -1.21
C ASP A 114 -27.81 -2.10 -2.64
N THR A 115 -26.91 -1.70 -3.55
CA THR A 115 -26.84 -2.23 -4.90
C THR A 115 -25.40 -2.15 -5.42
N LEU A 116 -24.86 -3.24 -5.98
CA LEU A 116 -23.65 -3.21 -6.78
C LEU A 116 -24.03 -3.01 -8.26
N SER A 117 -24.58 -1.83 -8.58
CA SER A 117 -25.12 -1.55 -9.91
C SER A 117 -24.08 -1.17 -10.94
N ASP A 118 -22.92 -0.74 -10.51
CA ASP A 118 -21.90 -0.21 -11.39
C ASP A 118 -20.70 -1.16 -11.50
N TYR A 119 -20.16 -1.25 -12.71
CA TYR A 119 -18.86 -1.92 -12.92
C TYR A 119 -17.79 -1.22 -12.11
N GLY A 120 -16.91 -1.97 -11.50
CA GLY A 120 -15.78 -1.38 -10.80
C GLY A 120 -15.34 -2.16 -9.57
N ASN A 121 -14.51 -1.49 -8.80
CA ASN A 121 -13.98 -2.02 -7.56
C ASN A 121 -14.58 -1.26 -6.38
N TYR A 122 -15.00 -2.03 -5.38
CA TYR A 122 -15.44 -1.56 -4.07
C TYR A 122 -14.49 -2.15 -3.05
N TRP A 123 -14.13 -1.42 -2.00
CA TRP A 123 -13.16 -1.89 -1.02
C TRP A 123 -13.53 -1.50 0.41
N THR A 124 -13.06 -2.31 1.34
CA THR A 124 -13.18 -2.04 2.77
C THR A 124 -12.05 -1.14 3.25
N ASP A 125 -12.21 -0.58 4.42
CA ASP A 125 -11.07 -0.10 5.20
C ASP A 125 -10.08 -1.24 5.48
N MET A 126 -8.87 -0.86 5.89
CA MET A 126 -7.79 -1.79 6.17
C MET A 126 -7.86 -2.41 7.55
N VAL A 127 -7.27 -3.60 7.68
CA VAL A 127 -6.90 -4.22 8.95
C VAL A 127 -5.39 -4.50 8.97
N ASN A 128 -4.81 -4.61 10.17
CA ASN A 128 -3.41 -5.00 10.35
C ASN A 128 -3.07 -6.26 9.55
N GLY A 129 -2.04 -6.21 8.73
CA GLY A 129 -1.61 -7.28 7.84
C GLY A 129 -0.60 -8.27 8.46
N VAL A 130 -0.14 -8.06 9.70
CA VAL A 130 0.79 -8.98 10.36
C VAL A 130 0.14 -10.31 10.74
N PRO A 131 -1.08 -10.35 11.34
CA PRO A 131 -1.82 -11.60 11.50
C PRO A 131 -2.40 -12.04 10.15
N LEU A 132 -2.58 -13.36 9.97
CA LEU A 132 -3.27 -13.87 8.79
C LEU A 132 -4.66 -13.22 8.69
N ALA A 133 -5.06 -12.91 7.46
CA ALA A 133 -6.35 -12.28 7.14
C ALA A 133 -7.13 -13.10 6.11
N ARG A 134 -8.42 -12.78 5.97
CA ARG A 134 -9.29 -13.32 4.92
C ARG A 134 -10.29 -12.26 4.48
N ALA A 135 -10.74 -12.34 3.24
CA ALA A 135 -11.86 -11.59 2.71
C ALA A 135 -13.09 -12.48 2.64
N CYS A 136 -14.22 -11.97 3.05
CA CYS A 136 -15.50 -12.68 3.12
C CYS A 136 -16.63 -11.86 2.51
N VAL A 137 -17.75 -12.53 2.20
CA VAL A 137 -19.01 -11.93 1.73
C VAL A 137 -20.18 -12.63 2.39
N THR A 138 -21.28 -11.89 2.65
CA THR A 138 -22.52 -12.47 3.21
C THR A 138 -23.31 -13.22 2.16
N ASP A 139 -24.22 -14.11 2.64
CA ASP A 139 -25.16 -14.88 1.82
C ASP A 139 -26.26 -14.01 1.18
N ASP A 140 -26.44 -12.78 1.65
CA ASP A 140 -27.54 -11.91 1.23
C ASP A 140 -27.34 -11.31 -0.17
N VAL A 141 -26.23 -11.64 -0.84
CA VAL A 141 -26.02 -11.29 -2.25
C VAL A 141 -26.79 -12.28 -3.11
N SER A 142 -28.14 -12.22 -3.05
CA SER A 142 -28.99 -13.03 -3.90
C SER A 142 -29.25 -12.32 -5.22
N PHE A 143 -28.89 -12.99 -6.32
CA PHE A 143 -29.30 -12.57 -7.65
C PHE A 143 -30.62 -13.25 -8.01
N PRO A 144 -31.55 -12.58 -8.71
CA PRO A 144 -32.77 -13.20 -9.14
C PRO A 144 -32.50 -14.47 -9.94
N GLY A 145 -32.90 -15.64 -9.42
CA GLY A 145 -32.75 -16.94 -10.07
C GLY A 145 -31.52 -17.77 -9.68
N THR A 146 -30.75 -17.32 -8.70
CA THR A 146 -29.66 -18.12 -8.11
C THR A 146 -29.99 -18.54 -6.69
N GLU A 147 -29.55 -19.74 -6.26
CA GLU A 147 -29.50 -20.02 -4.82
C GLU A 147 -28.52 -19.06 -4.15
N PRO A 148 -28.82 -18.56 -2.92
CA PRO A 148 -27.86 -17.71 -2.21
C PRO A 148 -26.52 -18.46 -2.11
N PRO A 149 -25.39 -17.82 -2.49
CA PRO A 149 -24.11 -18.44 -2.28
C PRO A 149 -23.89 -18.63 -0.80
N ASP A 150 -23.35 -19.76 -0.39
CA ASP A 150 -22.87 -19.95 0.96
C ASP A 150 -21.95 -18.77 1.35
N PRO A 151 -22.01 -18.26 2.62
CA PRO A 151 -21.08 -17.23 3.05
C PRO A 151 -19.67 -17.65 2.71
N GLY A 152 -19.11 -16.97 1.70
CA GLY A 152 -17.83 -17.32 1.17
C GLY A 152 -16.72 -16.53 1.83
N CYS A 153 -15.62 -17.20 2.19
CA CYS A 153 -14.39 -16.52 2.56
C CYS A 153 -13.21 -17.09 1.77
N THR A 154 -12.21 -16.26 1.49
CA THR A 154 -10.89 -16.75 1.12
C THR A 154 -10.30 -17.57 2.27
N GLY A 155 -9.32 -18.43 1.96
CA GLY A 155 -8.51 -19.02 3.02
C GLY A 155 -7.75 -17.94 3.80
N TRP A 156 -7.40 -18.24 5.04
CA TRP A 156 -6.49 -17.41 5.83
C TRP A 156 -5.10 -17.33 5.15
N ARG A 157 -4.59 -16.13 4.95
CA ARG A 157 -3.29 -15.85 4.31
C ARG A 157 -2.54 -14.78 5.08
#